data_5e9a9e842f99f544dc2976bbcb685d5d
#
_entry.id   5e9a9e842f99f544dc2976bbcb685d5d
#
_cell.length_a   1.000
_cell.length_b   1.000
_cell.length_c   1.000
_cell.angle_alpha   90.00
_cell.angle_beta   90.00
_cell.angle_gamma   90.00
#
_symmetry.space_group_name_H-M   'P 1'
#
loop_
_entity.id
_entity.type
_entity.pdbx_description
1 polymer ?
#
loop_
_entity_poly.entity_id
_entity_poly.type
_entity_poly.pdbx_seq_one_letter_code
_entity_poly.pdbx_strand_id
1 'polypeptide(L)'
;MSRVRIAIATEVMLLLGLVAFLAAAFLVERGAGLEGAVKLGPVGQLAFAALPALLWLGYFRAQDSQEPEPRPLVFALFLAGALVAGPAADLAVQLALAPDVAAAPDFDRLSPERLAAAFLVVAVAQELAIYLVVRYSVYPMAEIAQPIDGLVYTSAVALGFAAFRSHQYLGALKGEVILSVGAARVVSFTLAHASFAAVLGLAVGWAKFSPWGPVKRALVLLGGLGGAILLDGLFSVAESAIAAPGLGFSPWRSVAFAFGFAVAVLIAISLPLRKLTARTAG
;
A
#
# COMPACT_ATOMS: atom_id res chain seq x y z
N MET A 1 -2.95 -27.67 14.16
CA MET A 1 -3.79 -27.17 13.03
C MET A 1 -2.97 -27.29 11.74
N SER A 2 -3.57 -27.68 10.61
CA SER A 2 -2.83 -27.74 9.34
C SER A 2 -2.42 -26.32 8.92
N ARG A 3 -1.24 -26.17 8.27
CA ARG A 3 -0.74 -24.87 7.76
C ARG A 3 -1.77 -24.12 6.93
N VAL A 4 -2.56 -24.84 6.13
CA VAL A 4 -3.65 -24.28 5.31
C VAL A 4 -4.74 -23.63 6.17
N ARG A 5 -5.09 -24.23 7.33
CA ARG A 5 -6.10 -23.66 8.24
C ARG A 5 -5.61 -22.37 8.91
N ILE A 6 -4.31 -22.28 9.22
CA ILE A 6 -3.72 -21.06 9.81
C ILE A 6 -3.74 -19.95 8.74
N ALA A 7 -3.31 -20.23 7.51
CA ALA A 7 -3.32 -19.24 6.42
C ALA A 7 -4.74 -18.72 6.16
N ILE A 8 -5.73 -19.60 6.02
CA ILE A 8 -7.13 -19.19 5.83
C ILE A 8 -7.64 -18.38 7.03
N ALA A 9 -7.32 -18.78 8.26
CA ALA A 9 -7.75 -18.05 9.44
C ALA A 9 -7.18 -16.62 9.49
N THR A 10 -5.92 -16.43 9.13
CA THR A 10 -5.30 -15.10 9.10
C THR A 10 -5.86 -14.22 8.00
N GLU A 11 -6.15 -14.78 6.81
CA GLU A 11 -6.83 -14.06 5.73
C GLU A 11 -8.23 -13.59 6.15
N VAL A 12 -9.00 -14.48 6.76
CA VAL A 12 -10.34 -14.15 7.29
C VAL A 12 -10.25 -13.09 8.38
N MET A 13 -9.29 -13.19 9.30
CA MET A 13 -9.10 -12.18 10.36
C MET A 13 -8.74 -10.81 9.81
N LEU A 14 -7.90 -10.74 8.77
CA LEU A 14 -7.59 -9.48 8.11
C LEU A 14 -8.84 -8.86 7.49
N LEU A 15 -9.56 -9.63 6.69
CA LEU A 15 -10.78 -9.15 6.03
C LEU A 15 -11.82 -8.70 7.05
N LEU A 16 -12.03 -9.47 8.11
CA LEU A 16 -12.93 -9.10 9.20
C LEU A 16 -12.46 -7.82 9.91
N GLY A 17 -11.16 -7.66 10.11
CA GLY A 17 -10.58 -6.44 10.71
C GLY A 17 -10.83 -5.20 9.85
N LEU A 18 -10.62 -5.27 8.54
CA LEU A 18 -10.89 -4.17 7.60
C LEU A 18 -12.39 -3.86 7.51
N VAL A 19 -13.23 -4.90 7.42
CA VAL A 19 -14.69 -4.73 7.42
C VAL A 19 -15.17 -4.15 8.75
N ALA A 20 -14.63 -4.61 9.87
CA ALA A 20 -14.96 -4.06 11.19
C ALA A 20 -14.55 -2.60 11.33
N PHE A 21 -13.39 -2.20 10.78
CA PHE A 21 -12.97 -0.79 10.75
C PHE A 21 -13.95 0.08 9.94
N LEU A 22 -14.35 -0.38 8.74
CA LEU A 22 -15.32 0.31 7.91
C LEU A 22 -16.69 0.39 8.60
N ALA A 23 -17.15 -0.73 9.16
CA ALA A 23 -18.43 -0.81 9.86
C ALA A 23 -18.44 0.07 11.13
N ALA A 24 -17.35 0.09 11.89
CA ALA A 24 -17.22 0.93 13.07
C ALA A 24 -17.31 2.42 12.71
N ALA A 25 -16.59 2.85 11.66
CA ALA A 25 -16.66 4.22 11.18
C ALA A 25 -18.11 4.61 10.79
N PHE A 26 -18.79 3.74 10.05
CA PHE A 26 -20.19 3.96 9.63
C PHE A 26 -21.17 3.95 10.81
N LEU A 27 -21.03 3.00 11.75
CA LEU A 27 -21.91 2.89 12.91
C LEU A 27 -21.73 4.05 13.88
N VAL A 28 -20.49 4.52 14.10
CA VAL A 28 -20.20 5.70 14.92
C VAL A 28 -20.82 6.95 14.28
N GLU A 29 -20.65 7.12 12.96
CA GLU A 29 -21.26 8.23 12.22
C GLU A 29 -22.78 8.26 12.40
N ARG A 30 -23.47 7.12 12.20
CA ARG A 30 -24.93 7.04 12.35
C ARG A 30 -25.40 7.05 13.79
N GLY A 31 -24.75 6.28 14.66
CA GLY A 31 -25.19 6.10 16.05
C GLY A 31 -25.00 7.35 16.91
N ALA A 32 -24.01 8.17 16.60
CA ALA A 32 -23.76 9.44 17.27
C ALA A 32 -24.55 10.60 16.63
N GLY A 33 -25.39 10.37 15.61
CA GLY A 33 -26.11 11.41 14.89
C GLY A 33 -25.20 12.42 14.20
N LEU A 34 -24.01 11.98 13.81
CA LEU A 34 -22.99 12.82 13.15
C LEU A 34 -23.36 12.95 11.67
N GLU A 35 -24.38 13.75 11.36
CA GLU A 35 -24.77 14.07 9.99
C GLU A 35 -23.78 15.04 9.33
N GLY A 36 -22.46 14.74 9.39
CA GLY A 36 -21.45 15.62 8.82
C GLY A 36 -20.03 15.23 9.18
N ALA A 37 -19.10 16.11 8.87
CA ALA A 37 -17.69 15.90 9.17
C ALA A 37 -17.40 15.98 10.67
N VAL A 38 -16.67 15.01 11.17
CA VAL A 38 -16.17 14.97 12.56
C VAL A 38 -14.75 15.51 12.59
N LYS A 39 -14.45 16.33 13.57
CA LYS A 39 -13.09 16.85 13.75
C LYS A 39 -12.23 15.88 14.52
N LEU A 40 -11.31 15.23 13.80
CA LEU A 40 -10.30 14.37 14.39
C LEU A 40 -9.08 15.20 14.85
N GLY A 41 -8.71 15.09 16.12
CA GLY A 41 -7.45 15.65 16.60
C GLY A 41 -6.23 14.90 15.99
N PRO A 42 -5.00 15.42 16.12
CA PRO A 42 -3.80 14.85 15.49
C PRO A 42 -3.58 13.36 15.81
N VAL A 43 -3.78 12.96 17.05
CA VAL A 43 -3.65 11.55 17.48
C VAL A 43 -4.75 10.69 16.84
N GLY A 44 -5.99 11.21 16.75
CA GLY A 44 -7.10 10.52 16.09
C GLY A 44 -6.85 10.32 14.59
N GLN A 45 -6.32 11.34 13.90
CA GLN A 45 -5.93 11.24 12.49
C GLN A 45 -4.85 10.18 12.28
N LEU A 46 -3.81 10.17 13.13
CA LEU A 46 -2.72 9.20 13.04
C LEU A 46 -3.23 7.77 13.29
N ALA A 47 -4.03 7.57 14.34
CA ALA A 47 -4.60 6.26 14.64
C ALA A 47 -5.52 5.77 13.51
N PHE A 48 -6.38 6.65 12.99
CA PHE A 48 -7.29 6.34 11.89
C PHE A 48 -6.56 5.98 10.60
N ALA A 49 -5.47 6.68 10.28
CA ALA A 49 -4.64 6.42 9.11
C ALA A 49 -3.82 5.13 9.22
N ALA A 50 -3.29 4.83 10.43
CA ALA A 50 -2.37 3.72 10.62
C ALA A 50 -3.09 2.37 10.84
N LEU A 51 -4.31 2.36 11.39
CA LEU A 51 -4.96 1.13 11.83
C LEU A 51 -5.12 0.07 10.73
N PRO A 52 -5.64 0.37 9.51
CA PRO A 52 -5.73 -0.62 8.44
C PRO A 52 -4.37 -1.15 7.98
N ALA A 53 -3.35 -0.28 7.92
CA ALA A 53 -2.00 -0.67 7.56
C ALA A 53 -1.37 -1.61 8.60
N LEU A 54 -1.61 -1.38 9.90
CA LEU A 54 -1.15 -2.24 10.98
C LEU A 54 -1.87 -3.59 10.99
N LEU A 55 -3.14 -3.65 10.61
CA LEU A 55 -3.86 -4.92 10.43
C LEU A 55 -3.21 -5.75 9.30
N TRP A 56 -2.86 -5.14 8.18
CA TRP A 56 -2.15 -5.79 7.08
C TRP A 56 -0.75 -6.25 7.49
N LEU A 57 -0.02 -5.43 8.23
CA LEU A 57 1.30 -5.79 8.74
C LEU A 57 1.23 -7.03 9.65
N GLY A 58 0.21 -7.09 10.51
CA GLY A 58 -0.08 -8.26 11.34
C GLY A 58 -0.37 -9.51 10.51
N TYR A 59 -1.11 -9.35 9.39
CA TYR A 59 -1.39 -10.44 8.46
C TYR A 59 -0.13 -10.99 7.78
N PHE A 60 0.68 -10.14 7.14
CA PHE A 60 1.91 -10.59 6.48
C PHE A 60 2.82 -11.34 7.43
N ARG A 61 2.92 -10.85 8.65
CA ARG A 61 3.70 -11.51 9.69
C ARG A 61 3.14 -12.87 10.11
N ALA A 62 1.81 -13.03 10.15
CA ALA A 62 1.19 -14.30 10.50
C ALA A 62 1.33 -15.34 9.38
N GLN A 63 1.54 -14.92 8.14
CA GLN A 63 1.83 -15.81 7.02
C GLN A 63 3.25 -16.41 7.09
N ASP A 64 4.18 -15.68 7.67
CA ASP A 64 5.54 -16.16 7.90
C ASP A 64 5.63 -16.95 9.22
N SER A 65 5.10 -18.16 9.17
CA SER A 65 5.00 -19.04 10.36
C SER A 65 6.23 -19.93 10.61
N GLN A 66 7.18 -19.96 9.66
CA GLN A 66 8.35 -20.88 9.76
C GLN A 66 9.53 -20.22 10.47
N GLU A 67 9.85 -19.00 10.11
CA GLU A 67 10.90 -18.19 10.72
C GLU A 67 10.37 -16.75 10.84
N PRO A 68 9.55 -16.45 11.89
CA PRO A 68 8.88 -15.17 11.96
C PRO A 68 9.88 -14.04 12.11
N GLU A 69 9.75 -13.07 11.19
CA GLU A 69 10.61 -11.90 11.10
C GLU A 69 10.69 -11.10 12.41
N PRO A 70 11.86 -10.53 12.73
CA PRO A 70 12.04 -9.75 13.94
C PRO A 70 11.06 -8.58 14.01
N ARG A 71 10.19 -8.57 15.06
CA ARG A 71 9.18 -7.51 15.25
C ARG A 71 9.75 -6.09 15.17
N PRO A 72 10.90 -5.80 15.82
CA PRO A 72 11.49 -4.47 15.77
C PRO A 72 11.87 -4.05 14.36
N LEU A 73 12.39 -4.99 13.54
CA LEU A 73 12.81 -4.69 12.16
C LEU A 73 11.60 -4.39 11.28
N VAL A 74 10.57 -5.24 11.32
CA VAL A 74 9.33 -5.02 10.55
C VAL A 74 8.69 -3.68 10.92
N PHE A 75 8.65 -3.35 12.21
CA PHE A 75 8.12 -2.05 12.67
C PHE A 75 9.02 -0.87 12.29
N ALA A 76 10.35 -1.03 12.35
CA ALA A 76 11.29 -0.01 11.89
C ALA A 76 11.15 0.28 10.39
N LEU A 77 10.93 -0.75 9.56
CA LEU A 77 10.68 -0.60 8.13
C LEU A 77 9.32 0.08 7.86
N PHE A 78 8.29 -0.25 8.64
CA PHE A 78 7.03 0.48 8.59
C PHE A 78 7.23 1.98 8.89
N LEU A 79 7.97 2.30 9.95
CA LEU A 79 8.30 3.69 10.27
C LEU A 79 9.17 4.35 9.19
N ALA A 80 10.11 3.63 8.58
CA ALA A 80 10.90 4.14 7.46
C ALA A 80 10.02 4.45 6.24
N GLY A 81 9.01 3.63 5.98
CA GLY A 81 7.98 3.92 4.97
C GLY A 81 7.23 5.21 5.24
N ALA A 82 6.78 5.39 6.48
CA ALA A 82 6.00 6.57 6.87
C ALA A 82 6.85 7.85 6.96
N LEU A 83 8.06 7.77 7.53
CA LEU A 83 8.85 8.95 7.90
C LEU A 83 9.98 9.28 6.91
N VAL A 84 10.33 8.35 6.01
CA VAL A 84 11.38 8.56 5.00
C VAL A 84 10.80 8.47 3.60
N ALA A 85 10.18 7.34 3.21
CA ALA A 85 9.66 7.17 1.85
C ALA A 85 8.53 8.17 1.55
N GLY A 86 7.59 8.37 2.49
CA GLY A 86 6.49 9.30 2.32
C GLY A 86 6.96 10.73 2.03
N PRO A 87 7.70 11.38 2.95
CA PRO A 87 8.20 12.74 2.72
C PRO A 87 9.13 12.86 1.50
N ALA A 88 9.95 11.84 1.20
CA ALA A 88 10.82 11.84 0.03
C ALA A 88 10.01 11.82 -1.28
N ALA A 89 8.96 11.01 -1.36
CA ALA A 89 8.07 10.97 -2.51
C ALA A 89 7.34 12.32 -2.71
N ASP A 90 6.84 12.91 -1.63
CA ASP A 90 6.18 14.21 -1.70
C ASP A 90 7.12 15.30 -2.20
N LEU A 91 8.34 15.34 -1.69
CA LEU A 91 9.36 16.28 -2.17
C LEU A 91 9.65 16.07 -3.66
N ALA A 92 9.79 14.81 -4.09
CA ALA A 92 10.04 14.48 -5.49
C ALA A 92 8.88 14.93 -6.39
N VAL A 93 7.64 14.73 -5.97
CA VAL A 93 6.44 15.20 -6.69
C VAL A 93 6.42 16.72 -6.79
N GLN A 94 6.68 17.43 -5.68
CA GLN A 94 6.72 18.90 -5.66
C GLN A 94 7.82 19.49 -6.56
N LEU A 95 8.94 18.79 -6.71
CA LEU A 95 10.03 19.21 -7.60
C LEU A 95 9.77 18.88 -9.08
N ALA A 96 9.03 17.81 -9.34
CA ALA A 96 8.78 17.31 -10.71
C ALA A 96 7.54 17.90 -11.35
N LEU A 97 6.52 18.25 -10.58
CA LEU A 97 5.27 18.84 -11.09
C LEU A 97 5.27 20.34 -10.87
N ALA A 98 4.70 21.07 -11.84
CA ALA A 98 4.44 22.49 -11.65
C ALA A 98 3.51 22.71 -10.45
N PRO A 99 3.68 23.81 -9.69
CA PRO A 99 2.93 24.05 -8.45
C PRO A 99 1.40 24.02 -8.62
N ASP A 100 0.90 24.45 -9.77
CA ASP A 100 -0.51 24.42 -10.15
C ASP A 100 -1.04 23.00 -10.36
N VAL A 101 -0.19 22.07 -10.79
CA VAL A 101 -0.53 20.65 -10.96
C VAL A 101 -0.36 19.88 -9.64
N ALA A 102 0.72 20.16 -8.90
CA ALA A 102 1.00 19.51 -7.62
C ALA A 102 -0.01 19.89 -6.52
N ALA A 103 -0.53 21.12 -6.57
CA ALA A 103 -1.51 21.64 -5.62
C ALA A 103 -2.97 21.54 -6.09
N ALA A 104 -3.24 21.00 -7.31
CA ALA A 104 -4.58 20.95 -7.85
C ALA A 104 -5.46 19.96 -7.04
N PRO A 105 -6.38 20.44 -6.20
CA PRO A 105 -7.35 19.57 -5.55
C PRO A 105 -8.39 19.02 -6.55
N ASP A 106 -8.51 19.66 -7.72
CA ASP A 106 -9.48 19.35 -8.77
C ASP A 106 -8.79 18.76 -10.00
N PHE A 107 -8.46 17.47 -9.94
CA PHE A 107 -8.01 16.71 -11.13
C PHE A 107 -9.02 16.78 -12.30
N ASP A 108 -10.28 17.08 -12.03
CA ASP A 108 -11.36 17.22 -13.00
C ASP A 108 -11.12 18.35 -14.03
N ARG A 109 -10.19 19.27 -13.74
CA ARG A 109 -9.81 20.38 -14.66
C ARG A 109 -8.60 20.09 -15.54
N LEU A 110 -7.91 18.96 -15.30
CA LEU A 110 -6.78 18.57 -16.12
C LEU A 110 -7.25 17.84 -17.39
N SER A 111 -6.58 18.08 -18.51
CA SER A 111 -6.78 17.25 -19.69
C SER A 111 -6.39 15.79 -19.36
N PRO A 112 -6.98 14.77 -20.01
CA PRO A 112 -6.67 13.37 -19.76
C PRO A 112 -5.18 13.05 -19.85
N GLU A 113 -4.45 13.73 -20.76
CA GLU A 113 -3.01 13.54 -20.93
C GLU A 113 -2.21 14.10 -19.74
N ARG A 114 -2.59 15.29 -19.23
CA ARG A 114 -1.96 15.89 -18.05
C ARG A 114 -2.25 15.08 -16.79
N LEU A 115 -3.46 14.57 -16.70
CA LEU A 115 -3.87 13.68 -15.60
C LEU A 115 -3.04 12.39 -15.61
N ALA A 116 -2.91 11.74 -16.77
CA ALA A 116 -2.10 10.53 -16.92
C ALA A 116 -0.61 10.79 -16.62
N ALA A 117 -0.08 11.91 -17.10
CA ALA A 117 1.31 12.32 -16.81
C ALA A 117 1.52 12.59 -15.31
N ALA A 118 0.59 13.30 -14.66
CA ALA A 118 0.66 13.55 -13.22
C ALA A 118 0.62 12.25 -12.42
N PHE A 119 -0.27 11.32 -12.73
CA PHE A 119 -0.32 10.02 -12.07
C PHE A 119 0.95 9.20 -12.29
N LEU A 120 1.53 9.23 -13.49
CA LEU A 120 2.79 8.54 -13.75
C LEU A 120 3.95 9.13 -12.92
N VAL A 121 4.07 10.46 -12.84
CA VAL A 121 5.10 11.14 -12.04
C VAL A 121 4.91 10.80 -10.56
N VAL A 122 3.68 10.83 -10.05
CA VAL A 122 3.36 10.47 -8.67
C VAL A 122 3.71 9.02 -8.41
N ALA A 123 3.30 8.09 -9.27
CA ALA A 123 3.59 6.66 -9.13
C ALA A 123 5.10 6.38 -9.14
N VAL A 124 5.85 7.03 -10.05
CA VAL A 124 7.33 6.91 -10.08
C VAL A 124 7.94 7.40 -8.77
N ALA A 125 7.52 8.56 -8.27
CA ALA A 125 8.07 9.12 -7.04
C ALA A 125 7.78 8.21 -5.82
N GLN A 126 6.56 7.69 -5.71
CA GLN A 126 6.12 6.86 -4.61
C GLN A 126 6.83 5.50 -4.60
N GLU A 127 6.76 4.78 -5.70
CA GLU A 127 7.33 3.44 -5.79
C GLU A 127 8.86 3.45 -5.78
N LEU A 128 9.49 4.49 -6.36
CA LEU A 128 10.93 4.68 -6.25
C LEU A 128 11.36 4.96 -4.82
N ALA A 129 10.64 5.78 -4.07
CA ALA A 129 10.95 6.07 -2.66
C ALA A 129 10.84 4.80 -1.81
N ILE A 130 9.78 4.00 -1.99
CA ILE A 130 9.62 2.70 -1.32
C ILE A 130 10.78 1.76 -1.69
N TYR A 131 11.08 1.63 -2.99
CA TYR A 131 12.18 0.80 -3.48
C TYR A 131 13.53 1.20 -2.88
N LEU A 132 13.86 2.50 -2.84
CA LEU A 132 15.12 2.99 -2.28
C LEU A 132 15.25 2.67 -0.79
N VAL A 133 14.17 2.84 -0.02
CA VAL A 133 14.18 2.43 1.39
C VAL A 133 14.46 0.93 1.51
N VAL A 134 13.74 0.06 0.79
CA VAL A 134 13.97 -1.40 0.83
C VAL A 134 15.38 -1.74 0.37
N ARG A 135 15.84 -1.14 -0.74
CA ARG A 135 17.12 -1.45 -1.38
C ARG A 135 18.32 -1.13 -0.51
N TYR A 136 18.26 -0.02 0.23
CA TYR A 136 19.39 0.46 1.02
C TYR A 136 19.28 0.15 2.51
N SER A 137 18.11 -0.29 3.00
CA SER A 137 17.97 -0.76 4.38
C SER A 137 18.09 -2.28 4.47
N VAL A 138 17.04 -3.01 4.14
CA VAL A 138 16.89 -4.44 4.44
C VAL A 138 17.46 -5.37 3.37
N TYR A 139 17.47 -4.97 2.09
CA TYR A 139 17.94 -5.84 1.01
C TYR A 139 19.36 -6.36 1.21
N PRO A 140 20.36 -5.59 1.69
CA PRO A 140 21.72 -6.10 1.94
C PRO A 140 21.81 -6.96 3.21
N MET A 141 20.85 -6.92 4.09
CA MET A 141 20.88 -7.61 5.38
C MET A 141 20.68 -9.12 5.24
N ALA A 142 21.17 -9.88 6.22
CA ALA A 142 21.01 -11.34 6.30
C ALA A 142 19.60 -11.76 6.69
N GLU A 143 18.85 -10.85 7.26
CA GLU A 143 17.46 -11.02 7.71
C GLU A 143 16.51 -11.35 6.55
N ILE A 144 16.83 -11.01 5.29
CA ILE A 144 16.15 -11.64 4.15
C ILE A 144 16.79 -13.02 3.95
N ALA A 145 16.27 -14.03 4.63
CA ALA A 145 16.73 -15.41 4.62
C ALA A 145 15.95 -16.29 3.63
N GLN A 146 14.73 -15.88 3.26
CA GLN A 146 13.82 -16.58 2.35
C GLN A 146 13.25 -15.65 1.29
N PRO A 147 12.79 -16.16 0.14
CA PRO A 147 12.17 -15.32 -0.90
C PRO A 147 10.90 -14.57 -0.42
N ILE A 148 10.15 -15.13 0.53
CA ILE A 148 8.94 -14.54 1.09
C ILE A 148 9.25 -13.28 1.91
N ASP A 149 10.45 -13.19 2.51
CA ASP A 149 10.86 -12.06 3.34
C ASP A 149 10.95 -10.76 2.50
N GLY A 150 11.32 -10.90 1.22
CA GLY A 150 11.26 -9.80 0.27
C GLY A 150 9.85 -9.19 0.17
N LEU A 151 8.81 -10.03 0.22
CA LEU A 151 7.41 -9.59 0.24
C LEU A 151 7.07 -8.93 1.58
N VAL A 152 7.40 -9.56 2.71
CA VAL A 152 7.08 -9.07 4.06
C VAL A 152 7.70 -7.70 4.30
N TYR A 153 9.00 -7.55 4.05
CA TYR A 153 9.71 -6.30 4.31
C TYR A 153 9.34 -5.18 3.36
N THR A 154 9.13 -5.48 2.07
CA THR A 154 8.66 -4.47 1.12
C THR A 154 7.25 -4.00 1.48
N SER A 155 6.37 -4.93 1.88
CA SER A 155 5.03 -4.58 2.35
C SER A 155 5.05 -3.76 3.63
N ALA A 156 5.98 -4.01 4.55
CA ALA A 156 6.13 -3.18 5.75
C ALA A 156 6.42 -1.71 5.41
N VAL A 157 7.37 -1.46 4.48
CA VAL A 157 7.68 -0.10 4.01
C VAL A 157 6.49 0.53 3.30
N ALA A 158 5.84 -0.19 2.38
CA ALA A 158 4.71 0.33 1.61
C ALA A 158 3.47 0.61 2.47
N LEU A 159 3.22 -0.20 3.50
CA LEU A 159 2.13 0.03 4.45
C LEU A 159 2.40 1.25 5.34
N GLY A 160 3.65 1.48 5.73
CA GLY A 160 4.05 2.71 6.40
C GLY A 160 3.83 3.94 5.51
N PHE A 161 4.21 3.82 4.24
CA PHE A 161 3.95 4.85 3.23
C PHE A 161 2.43 5.11 3.07
N ALA A 162 1.61 4.06 2.97
CA ALA A 162 0.15 4.19 2.87
C ALA A 162 -0.46 4.89 4.09
N ALA A 163 0.04 4.60 5.30
CA ALA A 163 -0.37 5.30 6.51
C ALA A 163 -0.01 6.79 6.48
N PHE A 164 1.19 7.14 5.99
CA PHE A 164 1.59 8.53 5.78
C PHE A 164 0.67 9.25 4.78
N ARG A 165 0.38 8.65 3.62
CA ARG A 165 -0.53 9.20 2.62
C ARG A 165 -1.95 9.39 3.16
N SER A 166 -2.42 8.40 3.93
CA SER A 166 -3.72 8.49 4.61
C SER A 166 -3.77 9.63 5.62
N HIS A 167 -2.70 9.80 6.40
CA HIS A 167 -2.59 10.91 7.35
C HIS A 167 -2.58 12.27 6.64
N GLN A 168 -1.85 12.40 5.53
CA GLN A 168 -1.85 13.63 4.72
C GLN A 168 -3.23 13.94 4.15
N TYR A 169 -3.94 12.93 3.65
CA TYR A 169 -5.31 13.10 3.17
C TYR A 169 -6.22 13.65 4.27
N LEU A 170 -6.16 13.08 5.48
CA LEU A 170 -6.94 13.56 6.62
C LEU A 170 -6.52 14.98 7.05
N GLY A 171 -5.23 15.29 6.98
CA GLY A 171 -4.69 16.62 7.26
C GLY A 171 -5.16 17.68 6.26
N ALA A 172 -5.21 17.34 4.96
CA ALA A 172 -5.72 18.23 3.91
C ALA A 172 -7.20 18.61 4.12
N LEU A 173 -7.98 17.74 4.75
CA LEU A 173 -9.35 18.01 5.20
C LEU A 173 -9.40 18.81 6.51
N LYS A 174 -8.26 19.31 7.01
CA LYS A 174 -8.13 20.01 8.32
C LYS A 174 -8.65 19.19 9.49
N GLY A 175 -8.65 17.86 9.35
CA GLY A 175 -9.20 16.90 10.30
C GLY A 175 -10.73 16.79 10.29
N GLU A 176 -11.43 17.52 9.44
CA GLU A 176 -12.88 17.42 9.28
C GLU A 176 -13.22 16.28 8.31
N VAL A 177 -13.60 15.13 8.84
CA VAL A 177 -13.76 13.89 8.09
C VAL A 177 -15.16 13.32 8.27
N ILE A 178 -15.84 13.02 7.18
CA ILE A 178 -16.96 12.09 7.20
C ILE A 178 -16.37 10.71 7.43
N LEU A 179 -16.63 10.09 8.58
CA LEU A 179 -15.90 8.91 9.04
C LEU A 179 -15.96 7.74 8.07
N SER A 180 -17.12 7.46 7.49
CA SER A 180 -17.30 6.38 6.51
C SER A 180 -16.51 6.64 5.22
N VAL A 181 -16.48 7.89 4.74
CA VAL A 181 -15.73 8.30 3.54
C VAL A 181 -14.22 8.20 3.80
N GLY A 182 -13.78 8.74 4.95
CA GLY A 182 -12.38 8.67 5.36
C GLY A 182 -11.90 7.23 5.52
N ALA A 183 -12.69 6.37 6.18
CA ALA A 183 -12.38 4.96 6.35
C ALA A 183 -12.26 4.23 5.01
N ALA A 184 -13.20 4.47 4.10
CA ALA A 184 -13.16 3.91 2.76
C ALA A 184 -11.87 4.31 2.01
N ARG A 185 -11.47 5.58 2.09
CA ARG A 185 -10.25 6.08 1.44
C ARG A 185 -8.99 5.49 2.03
N VAL A 186 -8.89 5.43 3.36
CA VAL A 186 -7.73 4.85 4.06
C VAL A 186 -7.58 3.36 3.74
N VAL A 187 -8.68 2.61 3.73
CA VAL A 187 -8.67 1.19 3.35
C VAL A 187 -8.25 1.01 1.89
N SER A 188 -8.77 1.84 0.96
CA SER A 188 -8.39 1.79 -0.46
C SER A 188 -6.89 2.05 -0.65
N PHE A 189 -6.31 3.06 0.01
CA PHE A 189 -4.87 3.32 -0.03
C PHE A 189 -4.06 2.13 0.50
N THR A 190 -4.48 1.55 1.62
CA THR A 190 -3.81 0.41 2.21
C THR A 190 -3.81 -0.81 1.28
N LEU A 191 -4.96 -1.14 0.68
CA LEU A 191 -5.10 -2.24 -0.29
C LEU A 191 -4.25 -2.02 -1.54
N ALA A 192 -4.24 -0.81 -2.08
CA ALA A 192 -3.47 -0.44 -3.25
C ALA A 192 -1.97 -0.63 -3.01
N HIS A 193 -1.41 0.01 -1.99
CA HIS A 193 0.02 -0.08 -1.70
C HIS A 193 0.46 -1.47 -1.24
N ALA A 194 -0.38 -2.24 -0.55
CA ALA A 194 -0.11 -3.66 -0.29
C ALA A 194 0.01 -4.46 -1.59
N SER A 195 -0.80 -4.14 -2.61
CA SER A 195 -0.77 -4.80 -3.91
C SER A 195 0.47 -4.44 -4.72
N PHE A 196 0.86 -3.16 -4.76
CA PHE A 196 2.08 -2.72 -5.48
C PHE A 196 3.32 -3.31 -4.82
N ALA A 197 3.37 -3.28 -3.49
CA ALA A 197 4.43 -3.89 -2.70
C ALA A 197 4.56 -5.40 -2.93
N ALA A 198 3.46 -6.09 -3.19
CA ALA A 198 3.50 -7.52 -3.46
C ALA A 198 4.28 -7.85 -4.75
N VAL A 199 4.14 -7.01 -5.79
CA VAL A 199 4.90 -7.16 -7.05
C VAL A 199 6.37 -6.80 -6.86
N LEU A 200 6.65 -5.67 -6.22
CA LEU A 200 8.03 -5.25 -5.93
C LEU A 200 8.73 -6.22 -4.98
N GLY A 201 8.07 -6.66 -3.92
CA GLY A 201 8.60 -7.58 -2.93
C GLY A 201 8.91 -8.97 -3.49
N LEU A 202 8.05 -9.47 -4.41
CA LEU A 202 8.34 -10.70 -5.16
C LEU A 202 9.64 -10.55 -5.98
N ALA A 203 9.84 -9.41 -6.65
CA ALA A 203 11.07 -9.15 -7.42
C ALA A 203 12.30 -9.04 -6.50
N VAL A 204 12.16 -8.42 -5.32
CA VAL A 204 13.20 -8.33 -4.29
C VAL A 204 13.63 -9.73 -3.83
N GLY A 205 12.68 -10.57 -3.42
CA GLY A 205 12.96 -11.95 -3.04
C GLY A 205 13.57 -12.74 -4.18
N TRP A 206 13.02 -12.61 -5.38
CA TRP A 206 13.52 -13.33 -6.55
C TRP A 206 14.95 -12.94 -6.92
N ALA A 207 15.27 -11.65 -6.94
CA ALA A 207 16.61 -11.16 -7.24
C ALA A 207 17.64 -11.63 -6.21
N LYS A 208 17.28 -11.69 -4.93
CA LYS A 208 18.21 -12.07 -3.85
C LYS A 208 18.59 -13.55 -3.90
N PHE A 209 17.60 -14.43 -4.13
CA PHE A 209 17.80 -15.90 -4.06
C PHE A 209 18.07 -16.58 -5.40
N SER A 210 18.11 -15.83 -6.49
CA SER A 210 18.44 -16.42 -7.79
C SER A 210 19.95 -16.52 -8.02
N PRO A 211 20.43 -17.58 -8.68
CA PRO A 211 21.85 -17.79 -9.00
C PRO A 211 22.31 -16.91 -10.17
N TRP A 212 21.72 -15.73 -10.33
CA TRP A 212 21.97 -14.85 -11.46
C TRP A 212 23.12 -13.87 -11.19
N GLY A 213 23.80 -13.48 -12.26
CA GLY A 213 24.77 -12.39 -12.19
C GLY A 213 24.11 -11.03 -11.85
N PRO A 214 24.93 -10.03 -11.48
CA PRO A 214 24.46 -8.74 -10.98
C PRO A 214 23.54 -7.99 -11.96
N VAL A 215 23.83 -8.06 -13.26
CA VAL A 215 23.03 -7.41 -14.30
C VAL A 215 21.60 -7.98 -14.34
N LYS A 216 21.48 -9.31 -14.33
CA LYS A 216 20.14 -9.95 -14.37
C LYS A 216 19.35 -9.69 -13.10
N ARG A 217 20.01 -9.66 -11.93
CA ARG A 217 19.38 -9.27 -10.66
C ARG A 217 18.87 -7.83 -10.72
N ALA A 218 19.68 -6.90 -11.26
CA ALA A 218 19.27 -5.52 -11.44
C ALA A 218 18.05 -5.39 -12.37
N LEU A 219 18.03 -6.11 -13.48
CA LEU A 219 16.91 -6.13 -14.41
C LEU A 219 15.61 -6.65 -13.77
N VAL A 220 15.69 -7.66 -12.90
CA VAL A 220 14.52 -8.18 -12.17
C VAL A 220 14.01 -7.15 -11.16
N LEU A 221 14.90 -6.49 -10.42
CA LEU A 221 14.51 -5.42 -9.50
C LEU A 221 13.86 -4.25 -10.24
N LEU A 222 14.45 -3.81 -11.34
CA LEU A 222 13.88 -2.75 -12.19
C LEU A 222 12.55 -3.17 -12.83
N GLY A 223 12.41 -4.44 -13.21
CA GLY A 223 11.15 -4.99 -13.70
C GLY A 223 10.05 -5.00 -12.63
N GLY A 224 10.40 -5.37 -11.39
CA GLY A 224 9.50 -5.29 -10.24
C GLY A 224 9.07 -3.86 -9.91
N LEU A 225 10.03 -2.93 -9.90
CA LEU A 225 9.76 -1.51 -9.70
C LEU A 225 8.87 -0.95 -10.84
N GLY A 226 9.20 -1.24 -12.10
CA GLY A 226 8.38 -0.83 -13.23
C GLY A 226 6.96 -1.40 -13.17
N GLY A 227 6.82 -2.66 -12.75
CA GLY A 227 5.52 -3.28 -12.52
C GLY A 227 4.71 -2.59 -11.43
N ALA A 228 5.34 -2.27 -10.29
CA ALA A 228 4.70 -1.53 -9.21
C ALA A 228 4.26 -0.12 -9.66
N ILE A 229 5.13 0.62 -10.34
CA ILE A 229 4.81 1.95 -10.92
C ILE A 229 3.62 1.88 -11.88
N LEU A 230 3.60 0.90 -12.77
CA LEU A 230 2.49 0.74 -13.72
C LEU A 230 1.17 0.41 -13.01
N LEU A 231 1.22 -0.45 -11.99
CA LEU A 231 0.04 -0.79 -11.21
C LEU A 231 -0.48 0.41 -10.40
N ASP A 232 0.40 1.20 -9.80
CA ASP A 232 0.03 2.41 -9.06
C ASP A 232 -0.60 3.45 -10.01
N GLY A 233 0.05 3.74 -11.13
CA GLY A 233 -0.48 4.67 -12.14
C GLY A 233 -1.85 4.22 -12.68
N LEU A 234 -2.00 2.94 -13.05
CA LEU A 234 -3.26 2.39 -13.54
C LEU A 234 -4.35 2.41 -12.46
N PHE A 235 -4.00 2.05 -11.23
CA PHE A 235 -4.92 2.12 -10.09
C PHE A 235 -5.43 3.55 -9.88
N SER A 236 -4.53 4.53 -9.88
CA SER A 236 -4.86 5.94 -9.66
C SER A 236 -5.78 6.50 -10.75
N VAL A 237 -5.52 6.17 -12.02
CA VAL A 237 -6.39 6.55 -13.15
C VAL A 237 -7.76 5.89 -13.04
N ALA A 238 -7.80 4.57 -12.76
CA ALA A 238 -9.07 3.85 -12.65
C ALA A 238 -9.89 4.32 -11.43
N GLU A 239 -9.23 4.55 -10.29
CA GLU A 239 -9.90 5.06 -9.09
C GLU A 239 -10.50 6.44 -9.33
N SER A 240 -9.78 7.35 -9.99
CA SER A 240 -10.29 8.68 -10.33
C SER A 240 -11.52 8.61 -11.23
N ALA A 241 -11.54 7.70 -12.21
CA ALA A 241 -12.69 7.50 -13.09
C ALA A 241 -13.89 6.89 -12.34
N ILE A 242 -13.67 5.97 -11.40
CA ILE A 242 -14.73 5.33 -10.60
C ILE A 242 -15.31 6.31 -9.57
N ALA A 243 -14.49 7.19 -9.02
CA ALA A 243 -14.90 8.21 -8.06
C ALA A 243 -15.53 9.44 -8.72
N ALA A 244 -15.56 9.52 -10.06
CA ALA A 244 -16.02 10.68 -10.81
C ALA A 244 -17.44 11.13 -10.39
N PRO A 245 -17.68 12.44 -10.21
CA PRO A 245 -18.92 13.00 -9.66
C PRO A 245 -20.18 12.66 -10.49
N GLY A 246 -20.03 12.45 -11.80
CA GLY A 246 -21.14 12.14 -12.73
C GLY A 246 -21.88 10.83 -12.45
N LEU A 247 -21.30 9.92 -11.68
CA LEU A 247 -21.92 8.64 -11.30
C LEU A 247 -22.52 8.67 -9.87
N GLY A 248 -22.51 9.84 -9.21
CA GLY A 248 -22.79 9.98 -7.79
C GLY A 248 -21.59 9.47 -6.98
N PHE A 249 -20.93 10.36 -6.23
CA PHE A 249 -19.79 9.98 -5.39
C PHE A 249 -20.21 8.87 -4.40
N SER A 250 -19.53 7.73 -4.49
CA SER A 250 -19.73 6.62 -3.57
C SER A 250 -18.37 6.06 -3.13
N PRO A 251 -17.97 6.27 -1.88
CA PRO A 251 -16.70 5.75 -1.37
C PRO A 251 -16.62 4.22 -1.41
N TRP A 252 -17.76 3.55 -1.38
CA TRP A 252 -17.86 2.09 -1.44
C TRP A 252 -17.42 1.51 -2.78
N ARG A 253 -17.58 2.27 -3.88
CA ARG A 253 -17.08 1.85 -5.21
C ARG A 253 -15.56 1.81 -5.22
N SER A 254 -14.89 2.80 -4.64
CA SER A 254 -13.42 2.81 -4.50
C SER A 254 -12.92 1.65 -3.66
N VAL A 255 -13.59 1.34 -2.54
CA VAL A 255 -13.23 0.17 -1.71
C VAL A 255 -13.44 -1.13 -2.47
N ALA A 256 -14.58 -1.31 -3.14
CA ALA A 256 -14.86 -2.53 -3.92
C ALA A 256 -13.84 -2.72 -5.06
N PHE A 257 -13.49 -1.64 -5.75
CA PHE A 257 -12.46 -1.64 -6.78
C PHE A 257 -11.09 -2.00 -6.19
N ALA A 258 -10.66 -1.34 -5.11
CA ALA A 258 -9.38 -1.60 -4.47
C ALA A 258 -9.28 -3.05 -3.96
N PHE A 259 -10.38 -3.59 -3.42
CA PHE A 259 -10.45 -4.98 -2.99
C PHE A 259 -10.32 -5.95 -4.17
N GLY A 260 -11.10 -5.74 -5.24
CA GLY A 260 -11.02 -6.56 -6.47
C GLY A 260 -9.63 -6.51 -7.11
N PHE A 261 -9.01 -5.32 -7.12
CA PHE A 261 -7.66 -5.12 -7.61
C PHE A 261 -6.63 -5.90 -6.75
N ALA A 262 -6.71 -5.81 -5.42
CA ALA A 262 -5.82 -6.53 -4.53
C ALA A 262 -5.95 -8.05 -4.71
N VAL A 263 -7.16 -8.58 -4.83
CA VAL A 263 -7.39 -10.01 -5.10
C VAL A 263 -6.78 -10.42 -6.44
N ALA A 264 -6.96 -9.64 -7.50
CA ALA A 264 -6.38 -9.92 -8.81
C ALA A 264 -4.84 -9.98 -8.77
N VAL A 265 -4.20 -9.01 -8.10
CA VAL A 265 -2.75 -8.98 -7.93
C VAL A 265 -2.27 -10.18 -7.11
N LEU A 266 -2.92 -10.50 -5.98
CA LEU A 266 -2.56 -11.65 -5.15
C LEU A 266 -2.65 -12.98 -5.92
N ILE A 267 -3.69 -13.16 -6.75
CA ILE A 267 -3.80 -14.33 -7.63
C ILE A 267 -2.64 -14.35 -8.63
N ALA A 268 -2.34 -13.23 -9.27
CA ALA A 268 -1.27 -13.13 -10.27
C ALA A 268 0.12 -13.48 -9.69
N ILE A 269 0.43 -13.04 -8.45
CA ILE A 269 1.70 -13.31 -7.81
C ILE A 269 1.79 -14.70 -7.15
N SER A 270 0.66 -15.35 -6.87
CA SER A 270 0.62 -16.63 -6.15
C SER A 270 1.38 -17.75 -6.87
N LEU A 271 1.28 -17.81 -8.20
CA LEU A 271 1.95 -18.83 -9.02
C LEU A 271 3.49 -18.65 -9.05
N PRO A 272 4.02 -17.45 -9.37
CA PRO A 272 5.47 -17.23 -9.33
C PRO A 272 6.06 -17.41 -7.91
N LEU A 273 5.31 -16.99 -6.86
CA LEU A 273 5.75 -17.17 -5.48
C LEU A 273 5.89 -18.66 -5.11
N ARG A 274 4.91 -19.50 -5.45
CA ARG A 274 4.97 -20.96 -5.22
C ARG A 274 6.14 -21.61 -5.95
N LYS A 275 6.44 -21.19 -7.18
CA LYS A 275 7.59 -21.69 -7.94
C LYS A 275 8.91 -21.29 -7.30
N LEU A 276 8.98 -20.10 -6.71
CA LEU A 276 10.17 -19.58 -6.07
C LEU A 276 10.47 -20.33 -4.77
N THR A 277 9.47 -20.49 -3.89
CA THR A 277 9.62 -21.21 -2.63
C THR A 277 9.93 -22.70 -2.82
N ALA A 278 9.37 -23.34 -3.85
CA ALA A 278 9.70 -24.74 -4.18
C ALA A 278 11.16 -24.95 -4.61
N ARG A 279 11.79 -23.96 -5.26
CA ARG A 279 13.21 -24.03 -5.69
C ARG A 279 14.21 -23.83 -4.56
N THR A 280 13.83 -23.19 -3.48
CA THR A 280 14.72 -22.92 -2.33
C THR A 280 14.62 -24.02 -1.26
N ALA A 281 13.60 -24.88 -1.33
CA ALA A 281 13.37 -25.99 -0.40
C ALA A 281 13.99 -27.34 -0.87
N GLY A 282 14.56 -27.43 -2.05
CA GLY A 282 15.26 -28.59 -2.63
C GLY A 282 16.73 -28.29 -2.86
#